data_6bad0d93700df773f037746e7df43476
#
_entry.id   6bad0d93700df773f037746e7df43476
#
_cell.length_a   1.000
_cell.length_b   1.000
_cell.length_c   1.000
_cell.angle_alpha   90.00
_cell.angle_beta   90.00
_cell.angle_gamma   90.00
#
_symmetry.space_group_name_H-M   'P 1'
#
loop_
_entity.id
_entity.type
_entity.pdbx_description
1 polymer ?
#
loop_
_entity_poly.entity_id
_entity_poly.type
_entity_poly.pdbx_seq_one_letter_code
_entity_poly.pdbx_strand_id
1 'polypeptide(L)'
;RDDVEDVSEVVEKINGYCESINFAKTPFNVSIFMVLWDSDKNFVPQNEGIVMENYLEVLLEKLSPKEAERSTYSFKIKQHFLSNLAYKMFEKNEYYFSREEFNDFVYQYHKTKGYKESESRFSTLFFEKGILSISDDNIVFSHTSILEFYLAEYARNNEEFLNFMIQKGNRIHFKNEICFYSGLVPDCKKLLDGMADTIIEAIMKNIGIVDT
;
A
#
# COMPACT_ATOMS: atom_id res chain seq x y z
N ARG A 1 33.17 -8.56 -15.77
CA ARG A 1 32.69 -9.94 -15.43
C ARG A 1 31.41 -9.69 -14.69
N ASP A 2 30.30 -9.85 -15.39
CA ASP A 2 28.98 -9.84 -14.78
C ASP A 2 28.94 -11.09 -13.90
N ASP A 3 28.83 -10.89 -12.59
CA ASP A 3 28.54 -11.95 -11.66
C ASP A 3 27.14 -12.45 -12.01
N VAL A 4 27.08 -13.53 -12.75
CA VAL A 4 25.83 -14.27 -12.97
C VAL A 4 25.50 -14.88 -11.63
N GLU A 5 24.63 -14.21 -10.88
CA GLU A 5 24.09 -14.77 -9.65
C GLU A 5 23.50 -16.15 -9.96
N ASP A 6 23.82 -17.13 -9.14
CA ASP A 6 23.23 -18.46 -9.27
C ASP A 6 21.72 -18.33 -9.05
N VAL A 7 20.95 -18.58 -10.09
CA VAL A 7 19.48 -18.51 -10.04
C VAL A 7 18.92 -19.33 -8.88
N SER A 8 19.58 -20.45 -8.56
CA SER A 8 19.19 -21.31 -7.43
C SER A 8 19.32 -20.58 -6.09
N GLU A 9 20.39 -19.79 -5.89
CA GLU A 9 20.61 -19.02 -4.67
C GLU A 9 19.54 -17.92 -4.51
N VAL A 10 19.21 -17.20 -5.59
CA VAL A 10 18.17 -16.17 -5.58
C VAL A 10 16.81 -16.78 -5.26
N VAL A 11 16.47 -17.91 -5.85
CA VAL A 11 15.21 -18.63 -5.59
C VAL A 11 15.13 -19.10 -4.14
N GLU A 12 16.21 -19.65 -3.57
CA GLU A 12 16.24 -20.05 -2.16
C GLU A 12 16.05 -18.86 -1.24
N LYS A 13 16.70 -17.73 -1.49
CA LYS A 13 16.53 -16.51 -0.70
C LYS A 13 15.09 -15.97 -0.76
N ILE A 14 14.50 -15.88 -1.93
CA ILE A 14 13.09 -15.45 -2.09
C ILE A 14 12.16 -16.38 -1.33
N ASN A 15 12.36 -17.70 -1.43
CA ASN A 15 11.59 -18.68 -0.69
C ASN A 15 11.72 -18.48 0.83
N GLY A 16 12.95 -18.32 1.32
CA GLY A 16 13.23 -18.06 2.73
C GLY A 16 12.59 -16.76 3.23
N TYR A 17 12.60 -15.72 2.42
CA TYR A 17 11.94 -14.45 2.75
C TYR A 17 10.42 -14.59 2.85
N CYS A 18 9.79 -15.23 1.85
CA CYS A 18 8.36 -15.48 1.89
C CYS A 18 7.95 -16.28 3.14
N GLU A 19 8.73 -17.29 3.49
CA GLU A 19 8.46 -18.14 4.68
C GLU A 19 8.65 -17.37 5.99
N SER A 20 9.69 -16.53 6.08
CA SER A 20 10.04 -15.80 7.31
C SER A 20 8.95 -14.82 7.77
N ILE A 21 8.21 -14.22 6.83
CA ILE A 21 7.13 -13.27 7.11
C ILE A 21 5.74 -13.80 6.73
N ASN A 22 5.63 -15.10 6.44
CA ASN A 22 4.40 -15.76 6.00
C ASN A 22 3.74 -15.08 4.77
N PHE A 23 4.56 -14.63 3.83
CA PHE A 23 4.13 -13.93 2.63
C PHE A 23 3.77 -14.92 1.53
N ALA A 24 2.60 -14.79 0.93
CA ALA A 24 2.14 -15.72 -0.11
C ALA A 24 3.06 -15.70 -1.34
N LYS A 25 3.44 -16.88 -1.85
CA LYS A 25 4.32 -17.03 -3.03
C LYS A 25 3.55 -16.80 -4.34
N THR A 26 2.91 -15.64 -4.49
CA THR A 26 2.27 -15.23 -5.75
C THR A 26 3.28 -14.63 -6.72
N PRO A 27 3.01 -14.64 -8.05
CA PRO A 27 3.89 -13.98 -9.02
C PRO A 27 4.17 -12.52 -8.69
N PHE A 28 3.18 -11.79 -8.21
CA PHE A 28 3.32 -10.40 -7.79
C PHE A 28 4.27 -10.26 -6.60
N ASN A 29 4.08 -11.05 -5.55
CA ASN A 29 4.93 -11.01 -4.36
C ASN A 29 6.38 -11.42 -4.66
N VAL A 30 6.58 -12.40 -5.53
CA VAL A 30 7.93 -12.77 -6.02
C VAL A 30 8.56 -11.59 -6.76
N SER A 31 7.80 -10.88 -7.61
CA SER A 31 8.33 -9.71 -8.33
C SER A 31 8.72 -8.58 -7.38
N ILE A 32 8.00 -8.38 -6.28
CA ILE A 32 8.37 -7.42 -5.22
C ILE A 32 9.77 -7.74 -4.67
N PHE A 33 10.01 -8.99 -4.27
CA PHE A 33 11.33 -9.39 -3.75
C PHE A 33 12.44 -9.26 -4.79
N MET A 34 12.16 -9.57 -6.06
CA MET A 34 13.15 -9.38 -7.13
C MET A 34 13.55 -7.92 -7.28
N VAL A 35 12.59 -6.99 -7.25
CA VAL A 35 12.85 -5.55 -7.32
C VAL A 35 13.65 -5.07 -6.11
N LEU A 36 13.28 -5.51 -4.90
CA LEU A 36 13.97 -5.16 -3.67
C LEU A 36 15.39 -5.74 -3.65
N TRP A 37 15.56 -7.00 -4.06
CA TRP A 37 16.86 -7.65 -4.18
C TRP A 37 17.77 -6.95 -5.19
N ASP A 38 17.24 -6.54 -6.34
CA ASP A 38 18.01 -5.78 -7.34
C ASP A 38 18.43 -4.41 -6.81
N SER A 39 17.60 -3.80 -5.96
CA SER A 39 17.89 -2.50 -5.34
C SER A 39 18.89 -2.61 -4.19
N ASP A 40 18.76 -3.61 -3.33
CA ASP A 40 19.64 -3.88 -2.19
C ASP A 40 19.80 -5.40 -1.96
N LYS A 41 20.98 -5.93 -2.26
CA LYS A 41 21.34 -7.33 -2.08
C LYS A 41 21.33 -7.80 -0.61
N ASN A 42 21.34 -6.87 0.33
CA ASN A 42 21.30 -7.14 1.76
C ASN A 42 19.90 -6.93 2.36
N PHE A 43 18.90 -6.67 1.53
CA PHE A 43 17.52 -6.48 1.99
C PHE A 43 17.05 -7.68 2.81
N VAL A 44 16.51 -7.40 4.01
CA VAL A 44 15.91 -8.41 4.89
C VAL A 44 14.46 -7.99 5.18
N PRO A 45 13.46 -8.80 4.78
CA PRO A 45 12.06 -8.50 5.02
C PRO A 45 11.74 -8.59 6.52
N GLN A 46 10.98 -7.62 7.04
CA GLN A 46 10.54 -7.59 8.44
C GLN A 46 9.08 -8.03 8.59
N ASN A 47 8.22 -7.53 7.72
CA ASN A 47 6.80 -7.84 7.64
C ASN A 47 6.25 -7.38 6.27
N GLU A 48 5.01 -7.77 5.94
CA GLU A 48 4.38 -7.45 4.66
C GLU A 48 4.26 -5.94 4.41
N GLY A 49 3.92 -5.14 5.44
CA GLY A 49 3.78 -3.68 5.33
C GLY A 49 5.09 -3.01 4.93
N ILE A 50 6.19 -3.34 5.62
CA ILE A 50 7.54 -2.81 5.34
C ILE A 50 8.05 -3.28 3.96
N VAL A 51 7.78 -4.53 3.58
CA VAL A 51 8.14 -5.04 2.25
C VAL A 51 7.44 -4.23 1.16
N MET A 52 6.13 -3.99 1.30
CA MET A 52 5.38 -3.20 0.33
C MET A 52 5.81 -1.73 0.32
N GLU A 53 6.06 -1.12 1.50
CA GLU A 53 6.56 0.26 1.59
C GLU A 53 7.89 0.42 0.84
N ASN A 54 8.87 -0.45 1.11
CA ASN A 54 10.17 -0.43 0.45
C ASN A 54 10.06 -0.65 -1.07
N TYR A 55 9.21 -1.58 -1.51
CA TYR A 55 8.95 -1.80 -2.93
C TYR A 55 8.42 -0.54 -3.62
N LEU A 56 7.41 0.10 -3.05
CA LEU A 56 6.82 1.31 -3.60
C LEU A 56 7.78 2.49 -3.56
N GLU A 57 8.63 2.57 -2.51
CA GLU A 57 9.71 3.56 -2.43
C GLU A 57 10.71 3.35 -3.58
N VAL A 58 11.19 2.14 -3.81
CA VAL A 58 12.09 1.84 -4.93
C VAL A 58 11.47 2.22 -6.27
N LEU A 59 10.18 1.91 -6.48
CA LEU A 59 9.50 2.27 -7.72
C LEU A 59 9.36 3.79 -7.91
N LEU A 60 9.01 4.51 -6.85
CA LEU A 60 8.70 5.94 -6.90
C LEU A 60 9.93 6.84 -6.79
N GLU A 61 11.00 6.37 -6.15
CA GLU A 61 12.25 7.13 -5.95
C GLU A 61 13.37 6.71 -6.90
N LYS A 62 13.32 5.50 -7.48
CA LYS A 62 14.31 5.02 -8.46
C LYS A 62 14.12 5.77 -9.79
N LEU A 63 14.46 7.04 -9.76
CA LEU A 63 14.45 7.90 -10.94
C LEU A 63 15.71 7.62 -11.77
N SER A 64 15.56 7.62 -13.10
CA SER A 64 16.76 7.73 -13.95
C SER A 64 17.47 9.05 -13.63
N PRO A 65 18.80 9.17 -13.84
CA PRO A 65 19.53 10.42 -13.62
C PRO A 65 18.90 11.63 -14.34
N LYS A 66 18.22 11.40 -15.48
CA LYS A 66 17.48 12.44 -16.22
C LYS A 66 16.15 12.82 -15.57
N GLU A 67 15.56 11.92 -14.80
CA GLU A 67 14.30 12.14 -14.08
C GLU A 67 14.54 12.77 -12.70
N ALA A 68 15.67 12.47 -12.05
CA ALA A 68 16.06 13.07 -10.77
C ALA A 68 16.17 14.61 -10.86
N GLU A 69 16.65 15.14 -11.98
CA GLU A 69 16.69 16.59 -12.24
C GLU A 69 15.30 17.22 -12.44
N ARG A 70 14.27 16.40 -12.57
CA ARG A 70 12.94 16.81 -13.03
C ARG A 70 11.81 16.60 -12.04
N SER A 71 11.97 15.79 -10.99
CA SER A 71 10.89 15.54 -10.02
C SER A 71 11.12 16.37 -8.76
N THR A 72 10.23 17.35 -8.54
CA THR A 72 10.16 18.16 -7.33
C THR A 72 9.38 17.46 -6.20
N TYR A 73 8.76 16.31 -6.48
CA TYR A 73 7.91 15.62 -5.50
C TYR A 73 8.65 14.53 -4.76
N SER A 74 8.77 14.68 -3.44
CA SER A 74 9.31 13.64 -2.58
C SER A 74 8.40 12.40 -2.55
N PHE A 75 8.96 11.26 -2.14
CA PHE A 75 8.20 10.04 -1.91
C PHE A 75 6.97 10.26 -1.03
N LYS A 76 7.11 11.03 0.06
CA LYS A 76 5.99 11.34 0.97
C LYS A 76 4.82 12.06 0.28
N ILE A 77 5.10 12.94 -0.68
CA ILE A 77 4.05 13.63 -1.45
C ILE A 77 3.32 12.63 -2.34
N LYS A 78 4.06 11.77 -3.03
CA LYS A 78 3.51 10.72 -3.90
C LYS A 78 2.68 9.72 -3.08
N GLN A 79 3.19 9.27 -1.94
CA GLN A 79 2.51 8.38 -1.01
C GLN A 79 1.20 9.01 -0.48
N HIS A 80 1.25 10.27 -0.06
CA HIS A 80 0.07 10.99 0.39
C HIS A 80 -0.98 11.15 -0.73
N PHE A 81 -0.57 11.41 -1.97
CA PHE A 81 -1.50 11.47 -3.11
C PHE A 81 -2.19 10.11 -3.32
N LEU A 82 -1.42 9.03 -3.41
CA LEU A 82 -1.93 7.69 -3.67
C LEU A 82 -2.83 7.17 -2.53
N SER A 83 -2.50 7.50 -1.27
CA SER A 83 -3.36 7.13 -0.13
C SER A 83 -4.71 7.86 -0.17
N ASN A 84 -4.73 9.15 -0.55
CA ASN A 84 -5.97 9.88 -0.73
C ASN A 84 -6.77 9.38 -1.95
N LEU A 85 -6.09 9.01 -3.05
CA LEU A 85 -6.75 8.40 -4.21
C LEU A 85 -7.42 7.07 -3.84
N ALA A 86 -6.71 6.20 -3.12
CA ALA A 86 -7.24 4.93 -2.64
C ALA A 86 -8.48 5.13 -1.75
N TYR A 87 -8.40 6.07 -0.81
CA TYR A 87 -9.53 6.39 0.06
C TYR A 87 -10.74 6.95 -0.71
N LYS A 88 -10.53 7.79 -1.71
CA LYS A 88 -11.62 8.31 -2.55
C LYS A 88 -12.29 7.22 -3.39
N MET A 89 -11.54 6.25 -3.89
CA MET A 89 -12.10 5.07 -4.55
C MET A 89 -12.96 4.25 -3.57
N PHE A 90 -12.45 4.02 -2.35
CA PHE A 90 -13.19 3.35 -1.29
C PHE A 90 -14.48 4.11 -0.92
N GLU A 91 -14.41 5.44 -0.72
CA GLU A 91 -15.55 6.29 -0.35
C GLU A 91 -16.67 6.26 -1.39
N LYS A 92 -16.32 6.15 -2.68
CA LYS A 92 -17.26 5.93 -3.78
C LYS A 92 -17.87 4.51 -3.80
N ASN A 93 -17.28 3.57 -3.07
CA ASN A 93 -17.54 2.14 -3.22
C ASN A 93 -17.30 1.61 -4.65
N GLU A 94 -16.35 2.24 -5.35
CA GLU A 94 -15.90 1.91 -6.70
C GLU A 94 -14.36 1.94 -6.72
N TYR A 95 -13.73 0.82 -7.03
CA TYR A 95 -12.26 0.71 -7.00
C TYR A 95 -11.61 1.21 -8.32
N TYR A 96 -12.22 2.21 -8.93
CA TYR A 96 -11.74 2.87 -10.13
C TYR A 96 -12.20 4.34 -10.19
N PHE A 97 -11.52 5.12 -11.02
CA PHE A 97 -11.96 6.44 -11.46
C PHE A 97 -12.07 6.46 -12.98
N SER A 98 -13.07 7.14 -13.51
CA SER A 98 -13.04 7.56 -14.91
C SER A 98 -11.85 8.48 -15.16
N ARG A 99 -11.45 8.66 -16.42
CA ARG A 99 -10.36 9.61 -16.77
C ARG A 99 -10.68 11.03 -16.31
N GLU A 100 -11.93 11.45 -16.44
CA GLU A 100 -12.36 12.77 -16.03
C GLU A 100 -12.25 12.97 -14.53
N GLU A 101 -12.80 12.04 -13.73
CA GLU A 101 -12.71 12.08 -12.27
C GLU A 101 -11.26 12.06 -11.77
N PHE A 102 -10.42 11.26 -12.40
CA PHE A 102 -9.00 11.21 -12.05
C PHE A 102 -8.30 12.53 -12.33
N ASN A 103 -8.53 13.13 -13.50
CA ASN A 103 -7.96 14.43 -13.84
C ASN A 103 -8.44 15.53 -12.89
N ASP A 104 -9.72 15.54 -12.55
CA ASP A 104 -10.28 16.47 -11.56
C ASP A 104 -9.66 16.26 -10.17
N PHE A 105 -9.47 15.00 -9.75
CA PHE A 105 -8.82 14.70 -8.48
C PHE A 105 -7.37 15.21 -8.46
N VAL A 106 -6.60 14.97 -9.51
CA VAL A 106 -5.21 15.47 -9.66
C VAL A 106 -5.20 16.99 -9.60
N TYR A 107 -6.08 17.66 -10.36
CA TYR A 107 -6.20 19.12 -10.37
C TYR A 107 -6.50 19.69 -8.98
N GLN A 108 -7.51 19.16 -8.30
CA GLN A 108 -7.89 19.62 -6.95
C GLN A 108 -6.78 19.38 -5.93
N TYR A 109 -6.09 18.24 -6.02
CA TYR A 109 -4.96 17.94 -5.15
C TYR A 109 -3.83 18.96 -5.33
N HIS A 110 -3.43 19.26 -6.57
CA HIS A 110 -2.41 20.24 -6.89
C HIS A 110 -2.79 21.65 -6.42
N LYS A 111 -4.01 22.07 -6.69
CA LYS A 111 -4.54 23.36 -6.28
C LYS A 111 -4.51 23.53 -4.76
N THR A 112 -4.97 22.52 -4.02
CA THR A 112 -5.02 22.55 -2.54
C THR A 112 -3.63 22.63 -1.92
N LYS A 113 -2.64 21.97 -2.52
CA LYS A 113 -1.27 21.93 -2.02
C LYS A 113 -0.39 23.07 -2.57
N GLY A 114 -0.88 23.84 -3.55
CA GLY A 114 -0.14 24.96 -4.16
C GLY A 114 1.08 24.52 -4.98
N TYR A 115 1.05 23.33 -5.57
CA TYR A 115 2.13 22.84 -6.41
C TYR A 115 2.20 23.58 -7.73
N LYS A 116 3.42 23.84 -8.21
CA LYS A 116 3.69 24.60 -9.43
C LYS A 116 4.04 23.72 -10.65
N GLU A 117 4.28 22.46 -10.44
CA GLU A 117 4.58 21.54 -11.54
C GLU A 117 3.33 21.15 -12.33
N SER A 118 3.58 20.63 -13.54
CA SER A 118 2.52 20.14 -14.42
C SER A 118 1.81 18.92 -13.81
N GLU A 119 0.50 19.02 -13.64
CA GLU A 119 -0.39 17.97 -13.18
C GLU A 119 -0.25 16.69 -14.01
N SER A 120 -0.20 16.84 -15.32
CA SER A 120 -0.02 15.74 -16.28
C SER A 120 1.27 14.96 -15.99
N ARG A 121 2.37 15.66 -15.71
CA ARG A 121 3.64 15.02 -15.44
C ARG A 121 3.64 14.27 -14.11
N PHE A 122 3.03 14.84 -13.09
CA PHE A 122 2.87 14.20 -11.79
C PHE A 122 2.06 12.91 -11.90
N SER A 123 0.92 12.95 -12.60
CA SER A 123 0.04 11.79 -12.76
C SER A 123 0.65 10.71 -13.67
N THR A 124 1.33 11.09 -14.77
CA THR A 124 1.96 10.15 -15.71
C THR A 124 2.98 9.25 -15.01
N LEU A 125 3.70 9.77 -14.00
CA LEU A 125 4.66 9.00 -13.23
C LEU A 125 4.08 7.69 -12.67
N PHE A 126 2.85 7.70 -12.17
CA PHE A 126 2.25 6.53 -11.54
C PHE A 126 1.91 5.43 -12.54
N PHE A 127 1.60 5.79 -13.79
CA PHE A 127 1.41 4.85 -14.89
C PHE A 127 2.74 4.29 -15.38
N GLU A 128 3.76 5.13 -15.57
CA GLU A 128 5.10 4.72 -15.98
C GLU A 128 5.75 3.77 -14.98
N LYS A 129 5.46 3.94 -13.69
CA LYS A 129 5.94 3.06 -12.61
C LYS A 129 5.07 1.84 -12.36
N GLY A 130 3.99 1.67 -13.12
CA GLY A 130 3.10 0.52 -13.00
C GLY A 130 2.31 0.47 -11.69
N ILE A 131 2.12 1.60 -11.01
CA ILE A 131 1.30 1.71 -9.79
C ILE A 131 -0.17 1.87 -10.15
N LEU A 132 -0.44 2.70 -11.16
CA LEU A 132 -1.76 2.85 -11.77
C LEU A 132 -1.75 2.26 -13.17
N SER A 133 -2.90 1.79 -13.61
CA SER A 133 -3.13 1.28 -14.96
C SER A 133 -4.50 1.72 -15.48
N ILE A 134 -4.70 1.51 -16.78
CA ILE A 134 -5.97 1.79 -17.43
C ILE A 134 -6.64 0.44 -17.74
N SER A 135 -7.84 0.24 -17.23
CA SER A 135 -8.69 -0.92 -17.50
C SER A 135 -10.08 -0.44 -17.92
N ASP A 136 -10.54 -0.87 -19.09
CA ASP A 136 -11.85 -0.47 -19.64
C ASP A 136 -12.10 1.05 -19.58
N ASP A 137 -11.08 1.83 -19.97
CA ASP A 137 -11.03 3.30 -19.96
C ASP A 137 -11.07 3.95 -18.55
N ASN A 138 -11.03 3.15 -17.51
CA ASN A 138 -10.97 3.58 -16.12
C ASN A 138 -9.53 3.50 -15.58
N ILE A 139 -9.24 4.37 -14.61
CA ILE A 139 -7.99 4.38 -13.85
C ILE A 139 -8.15 3.49 -12.63
N VAL A 140 -7.28 2.52 -12.49
CA VAL A 140 -7.26 1.55 -11.39
C VAL A 140 -5.85 1.43 -10.81
N PHE A 141 -5.73 0.97 -9.58
CA PHE A 141 -4.44 0.46 -9.08
C PHE A 141 -4.09 -0.83 -9.84
N SER A 142 -2.86 -0.94 -10.28
CA SER A 142 -2.40 -2.07 -11.11
C SER A 142 -2.49 -3.42 -10.39
N HIS A 143 -2.49 -3.41 -9.07
CA HIS A 143 -2.68 -4.58 -8.23
C HIS A 143 -3.49 -4.23 -6.98
N THR A 144 -4.39 -5.13 -6.57
CA THR A 144 -5.25 -4.94 -5.39
C THR A 144 -4.43 -4.70 -4.12
N SER A 145 -3.31 -5.41 -3.94
CA SER A 145 -2.46 -5.20 -2.76
C SER A 145 -1.82 -3.81 -2.69
N ILE A 146 -1.65 -3.12 -3.83
CA ILE A 146 -1.19 -1.72 -3.84
C ILE A 146 -2.29 -0.79 -3.33
N LEU A 147 -3.54 -1.02 -3.74
CA LEU A 147 -4.71 -0.30 -3.23
C LEU A 147 -4.88 -0.52 -1.73
N GLU A 148 -4.86 -1.77 -1.27
CA GLU A 148 -4.98 -2.17 0.13
C GLU A 148 -3.88 -1.52 0.99
N PHE A 149 -2.64 -1.51 0.49
CA PHE A 149 -1.53 -0.83 1.15
C PHE A 149 -1.78 0.67 1.30
N TYR A 150 -2.25 1.35 0.25
CA TYR A 150 -2.52 2.79 0.33
C TYR A 150 -3.75 3.14 1.18
N LEU A 151 -4.73 2.25 1.32
CA LEU A 151 -5.80 2.38 2.30
C LEU A 151 -5.26 2.25 3.74
N ALA A 152 -4.36 1.30 3.98
CA ALA A 152 -3.67 1.17 5.27
C ALA A 152 -2.83 2.42 5.58
N GLU A 153 -2.12 2.97 4.59
CA GLU A 153 -1.35 4.20 4.73
C GLU A 153 -2.25 5.43 5.00
N TYR A 154 -3.45 5.47 4.40
CA TYR A 154 -4.44 6.50 4.72
C TYR A 154 -4.89 6.39 6.19
N ALA A 155 -5.15 5.18 6.68
CA ALA A 155 -5.55 4.93 8.05
C ALA A 155 -4.48 5.34 9.09
N ARG A 156 -3.17 5.32 8.73
CA ARG A 156 -2.09 5.81 9.63
C ARG A 156 -2.27 7.29 10.00
N ASN A 157 -2.86 8.06 9.11
CA ASN A 157 -3.05 9.49 9.27
C ASN A 157 -4.52 9.87 9.51
N ASN A 158 -5.42 8.89 9.59
CA ASN A 158 -6.86 9.09 9.76
C ASN A 158 -7.43 8.11 10.78
N GLU A 159 -7.57 8.57 12.02
CA GLU A 159 -8.06 7.75 13.13
C GLU A 159 -9.53 7.30 12.95
N GLU A 160 -10.36 8.13 12.33
CA GLU A 160 -11.75 7.79 12.04
C GLU A 160 -11.84 6.62 11.07
N PHE A 161 -11.03 6.63 10.02
CA PHE A 161 -10.97 5.52 9.06
C PHE A 161 -10.36 4.26 9.68
N LEU A 162 -9.33 4.39 10.51
CA LEU A 162 -8.80 3.25 11.28
C LEU A 162 -9.90 2.61 12.14
N ASN A 163 -10.63 3.43 12.91
CA ASN A 163 -11.72 2.96 13.76
C ASN A 163 -12.82 2.27 12.94
N PHE A 164 -13.14 2.78 11.74
CA PHE A 164 -14.08 2.15 10.82
C PHE A 164 -13.60 0.77 10.37
N MET A 165 -12.33 0.64 9.95
CA MET A 165 -11.77 -0.64 9.51
C MET A 165 -11.79 -1.72 10.60
N ILE A 166 -11.49 -1.35 11.85
CA ILE A 166 -11.41 -2.29 12.97
C ILE A 166 -12.75 -2.62 13.63
N GLN A 167 -13.85 -2.00 13.23
CA GLN A 167 -15.19 -2.36 13.70
C GLN A 167 -15.53 -3.82 13.37
N LYS A 168 -16.27 -4.48 14.26
CA LYS A 168 -16.60 -5.90 14.19
C LYS A 168 -17.14 -6.36 12.84
N GLY A 169 -18.01 -5.55 12.19
CA GLY A 169 -18.59 -5.85 10.89
C GLY A 169 -17.62 -5.69 9.72
N ASN A 170 -16.61 -4.87 9.87
CA ASN A 170 -15.73 -4.45 8.77
C ASN A 170 -14.39 -5.22 8.73
N ARG A 171 -13.91 -5.73 9.86
CA ARG A 171 -12.56 -6.35 9.98
C ARG A 171 -12.26 -7.45 8.98
N ILE A 172 -13.25 -8.26 8.63
CA ILE A 172 -13.06 -9.34 7.67
C ILE A 172 -12.81 -8.75 6.28
N HIS A 173 -13.50 -7.67 5.95
CA HIS A 173 -13.36 -6.97 4.66
C HIS A 173 -12.03 -6.23 4.55
N PHE A 174 -11.52 -5.68 5.67
CA PHE A 174 -10.26 -4.95 5.74
C PHE A 174 -9.08 -5.76 6.28
N LYS A 175 -9.13 -7.09 6.15
CA LYS A 175 -8.11 -7.97 6.70
C LYS A 175 -6.70 -7.61 6.20
N ASN A 176 -6.54 -7.38 4.91
CA ASN A 176 -5.24 -7.11 4.29
C ASN A 176 -4.74 -5.71 4.68
N GLU A 177 -5.61 -4.71 4.66
CA GLU A 177 -5.30 -3.34 5.10
C GLU A 177 -4.88 -3.31 6.57
N ILE A 178 -5.55 -4.07 7.44
CA ILE A 178 -5.19 -4.20 8.86
C ILE A 178 -3.82 -4.87 9.00
N CYS A 179 -3.50 -5.89 8.21
CA CYS A 179 -2.18 -6.52 8.19
C CYS A 179 -1.10 -5.51 7.75
N PHE A 180 -1.31 -4.78 6.66
CA PHE A 180 -0.38 -3.73 6.23
C PHE A 180 -0.24 -2.64 7.30
N TYR A 181 -1.34 -2.13 7.85
CA TYR A 181 -1.32 -1.13 8.91
C TYR A 181 -0.47 -1.58 10.11
N SER A 182 -0.69 -2.81 10.59
CA SER A 182 0.04 -3.35 11.74
C SER A 182 1.55 -3.46 11.50
N GLY A 183 1.95 -3.69 10.25
CA GLY A 183 3.35 -3.73 9.85
C GLY A 183 4.01 -2.35 9.71
N LEU A 184 3.21 -1.32 9.44
CA LEU A 184 3.68 0.05 9.18
C LEU A 184 3.78 0.92 10.43
N VAL A 185 3.06 0.60 11.50
CA VAL A 185 3.05 1.41 12.72
C VAL A 185 3.97 0.83 13.79
N PRO A 186 4.72 1.68 14.51
CA PRO A 186 5.59 1.23 15.60
C PRO A 186 4.81 0.68 16.81
N ASP A 187 3.57 1.13 16.98
CA ASP A 187 2.70 0.77 18.11
C ASP A 187 1.30 0.42 17.61
N CYS A 188 0.92 -0.83 17.79
CA CYS A 188 -0.39 -1.37 17.42
C CYS A 188 -1.41 -1.30 18.57
N LYS A 189 -1.16 -0.55 19.65
CA LYS A 189 -2.02 -0.54 20.82
C LYS A 189 -3.48 -0.22 20.47
N LYS A 190 -3.74 0.83 19.70
CA LYS A 190 -5.10 1.19 19.27
C LYS A 190 -5.79 0.06 18.49
N LEU A 191 -5.05 -0.60 17.61
CA LEU A 191 -5.55 -1.74 16.86
C LEU A 191 -5.91 -2.89 17.79
N LEU A 192 -5.01 -3.22 18.73
CA LEU A 192 -5.20 -4.32 19.68
C LEU A 192 -6.33 -4.03 20.65
N ASP A 193 -6.41 -2.81 21.21
CA ASP A 193 -7.50 -2.39 22.10
C ASP A 193 -8.85 -2.51 21.39
N GLY A 194 -9.00 -1.96 20.18
CA GLY A 194 -10.24 -2.06 19.40
C GLY A 194 -10.60 -3.49 18.97
N MET A 195 -9.63 -4.40 18.88
CA MET A 195 -9.89 -5.83 18.64
C MET A 195 -10.21 -6.59 19.92
N ALA A 196 -9.58 -6.25 21.04
CA ALA A 196 -9.78 -6.90 22.34
C ALA A 196 -11.23 -6.75 22.86
N ASP A 197 -11.80 -5.56 22.75
CA ASP A 197 -13.18 -5.29 23.17
C ASP A 197 -14.17 -6.26 22.51
N THR A 198 -13.94 -6.58 21.25
CA THR A 198 -14.81 -7.50 20.50
C THR A 198 -14.61 -8.96 20.88
N ILE A 199 -13.37 -9.35 21.23
CA ILE A 199 -13.10 -10.71 21.71
C ILE A 199 -13.76 -10.88 23.09
N ILE A 200 -13.66 -9.85 23.94
CA ILE A 200 -14.31 -9.85 25.26
C ILE A 200 -15.83 -9.95 25.12
N GLU A 201 -16.45 -9.15 24.23
CA GLU A 201 -17.89 -9.23 23.96
C GLU A 201 -18.30 -10.63 23.45
N ALA A 202 -17.53 -11.21 22.54
CA ALA A 202 -17.79 -12.54 21.99
C ALA A 202 -17.69 -13.62 23.08
N ILE A 203 -16.71 -13.51 23.98
CA ILE A 203 -16.56 -14.42 25.11
C ILE A 203 -17.74 -14.25 26.07
N MET A 204 -18.09 -12.99 26.46
CA MET A 204 -19.19 -12.71 27.38
C MET A 204 -20.54 -13.22 26.86
N LYS A 205 -20.76 -13.09 25.54
CA LYS A 205 -21.97 -13.64 24.88
C LYS A 205 -22.00 -15.16 24.92
N ASN A 206 -20.85 -15.81 24.70
CA ASN A 206 -20.78 -17.28 24.72
C ASN A 206 -20.94 -17.89 26.13
N ILE A 207 -20.58 -17.15 27.17
CA ILE A 207 -20.77 -17.58 28.57
C ILE A 207 -22.09 -17.07 29.19
N GLY A 208 -22.98 -16.44 28.40
CA GLY A 208 -24.32 -16.02 28.86
C GLY A 208 -24.34 -14.86 29.86
N ILE A 209 -23.27 -14.04 29.87
CA ILE A 209 -23.17 -12.86 30.76
C ILE A 209 -23.81 -11.61 30.11
N VAL A 210 -24.00 -11.62 28.80
CA VAL A 210 -24.70 -10.55 28.06
C VAL A 210 -25.83 -11.16 27.26
N ASP A 211 -27.06 -10.76 27.58
CA ASP A 211 -28.26 -11.12 26.82
C ASP A 211 -28.24 -10.51 25.41
N THR A 212 -28.79 -11.25 24.45
CA THR A 212 -28.89 -10.88 23.02
C THR A 212 -29.63 -9.60 22.76
#